data_f62c775adf28f13228ca636558dfda30
#
_entry.id   f62c775adf28f13228ca636558dfda30
#
_cell.length_a   1.000
_cell.length_b   1.000
_cell.length_c   1.000
_cell.angle_alpha   90.00
_cell.angle_beta   90.00
_cell.angle_gamma   90.00
#
_symmetry.space_group_name_H-M   'P 1'
#
loop_
_entity.id
_entity.type
_entity.pdbx_description
1 polymer ?
#
loop_
_entity_poly.entity_id
_entity_poly.type
_entity_poly.pdbx_seq_one_letter_code
_entity_poly.pdbx_strand_id
1 'polypeptide(L)'
;MKTQSLLIISHGHPAIRSGGCENASYALHQAFQALPHCRSMFLAAAPSAHFDSDQDVIPFGTDGCEWLIRQSDDWLHFQSTCDCDFSSPDWRWLHDLSPDVISIHHVMDVGLDLLLGLRDLFPKAKLVYSLHEFLLICPFNGQLKTREGDYCSGPTMAGCMACLPYHSARELRLRQARIQAFMSVVDHFIAPSATIRN
;
A
#
# COMPACT_ATOMS: atom_id res chain seq x y z
N MET A 1 -29.25 9.58 -4.40
CA MET A 1 -28.34 8.42 -4.28
C MET A 1 -27.32 8.76 -3.21
N LYS A 2 -26.88 7.79 -2.37
CA LYS A 2 -25.80 8.02 -1.39
C LYS A 2 -24.48 8.26 -2.14
N THR A 3 -23.74 9.29 -1.81
CA THR A 3 -22.37 9.48 -2.31
C THR A 3 -21.47 8.36 -1.82
N GLN A 4 -20.71 7.73 -2.69
CA GLN A 4 -19.72 6.73 -2.34
C GLN A 4 -18.37 7.39 -2.06
N SER A 5 -17.73 7.00 -0.97
CA SER A 5 -16.42 7.51 -0.54
C SER A 5 -15.34 6.48 -0.77
N LEU A 6 -14.28 6.88 -1.46
CA LEU A 6 -13.17 6.00 -1.85
C LEU A 6 -11.84 6.58 -1.36
N LEU A 7 -11.06 5.77 -0.66
CA LEU A 7 -9.65 6.04 -0.38
C LEU A 7 -8.79 5.16 -1.28
N ILE A 8 -7.92 5.75 -2.07
CA ILE A 8 -6.94 5.04 -2.90
C ILE A 8 -5.56 5.23 -2.29
N ILE A 9 -4.84 4.13 -2.06
CA ILE A 9 -3.52 4.12 -1.43
C ILE A 9 -2.50 3.58 -2.41
N SER A 10 -1.40 4.32 -2.62
CA SER A 10 -0.30 3.98 -3.51
C SER A 10 1.05 4.17 -2.81
N HIS A 11 2.06 3.39 -3.22
CA HIS A 11 3.42 3.52 -2.72
C HIS A 11 4.20 4.72 -3.31
N GLY A 12 3.57 5.51 -4.15
CA GLY A 12 4.13 6.74 -4.69
C GLY A 12 3.08 7.57 -5.40
N HIS A 13 3.34 8.87 -5.49
CA HIS A 13 2.55 9.82 -6.27
C HIS A 13 3.18 10.01 -7.66
N PRO A 14 2.43 9.95 -8.79
CA PRO A 14 3.00 10.02 -10.13
C PRO A 14 3.72 11.34 -10.43
N ALA A 15 3.38 12.43 -9.75
CA ALA A 15 4.10 13.71 -9.86
C ALA A 15 5.47 13.71 -9.17
N ILE A 16 5.73 12.75 -8.27
CA ILE A 16 7.00 12.61 -7.52
C ILE A 16 7.82 11.47 -8.10
N ARG A 17 7.18 10.31 -8.26
CA ARG A 17 7.77 9.10 -8.82
C ARG A 17 6.76 8.44 -9.75
N SER A 18 7.08 8.36 -11.03
CA SER A 18 6.18 7.78 -12.03
C SER A 18 6.54 6.31 -12.31
N GLY A 19 5.55 5.44 -12.20
CA GLY A 19 5.63 4.01 -12.51
C GLY A 19 4.27 3.46 -12.90
N GLY A 20 4.21 2.18 -13.23
CA GLY A 20 2.97 1.54 -13.69
C GLY A 20 1.89 1.52 -12.61
N CYS A 21 2.26 1.20 -11.38
CA CYS A 21 1.35 1.15 -10.23
C CYS A 21 0.84 2.54 -9.86
N GLU A 22 1.73 3.53 -9.76
CA GLU A 22 1.41 4.92 -9.41
C GLU A 22 0.45 5.52 -10.45
N ASN A 23 0.77 5.35 -11.73
CA ASN A 23 -0.10 5.85 -12.80
C ASN A 23 -1.46 5.16 -12.82
N ALA A 24 -1.52 3.84 -12.61
CA ALA A 24 -2.78 3.10 -12.59
C ALA A 24 -3.67 3.50 -11.41
N SER A 25 -3.11 3.61 -10.20
CA SER A 25 -3.84 4.03 -9.01
C SER A 25 -4.33 5.46 -9.10
N TYR A 26 -3.51 6.36 -9.64
CA TYR A 26 -3.87 7.77 -9.81
C TYR A 26 -4.93 7.97 -10.90
N ALA A 27 -4.81 7.25 -12.03
CA ALA A 27 -5.86 7.26 -13.06
C ALA A 27 -7.21 6.77 -12.51
N LEU A 28 -7.20 5.77 -11.62
CA LEU A 28 -8.39 5.31 -10.93
C LEU A 28 -8.97 6.42 -10.04
N HIS A 29 -8.13 7.12 -9.27
CA HIS A 29 -8.54 8.28 -8.46
C HIS A 29 -9.23 9.35 -9.32
N GLN A 30 -8.60 9.77 -10.42
CA GLN A 30 -9.16 10.77 -11.34
C GLN A 30 -10.49 10.32 -11.96
N ALA A 31 -10.59 9.04 -12.34
CA ALA A 31 -11.83 8.49 -12.90
C ALA A 31 -12.99 8.54 -11.89
N PHE A 32 -12.75 8.22 -10.62
CA PHE A 32 -13.77 8.31 -9.57
C PHE A 32 -14.11 9.76 -9.22
N GLN A 33 -13.15 10.68 -9.22
CA GLN A 33 -13.39 12.10 -9.02
C GLN A 33 -14.31 12.71 -10.10
N ALA A 34 -14.26 12.18 -11.32
CA ALA A 34 -15.12 12.63 -12.40
C ALA A 34 -16.59 12.14 -12.28
N LEU A 35 -16.88 11.20 -11.38
CA LEU A 35 -18.22 10.65 -11.20
C LEU A 35 -19.06 11.51 -10.24
N PRO A 36 -20.31 11.89 -10.60
CA PRO A 36 -21.12 12.88 -9.85
C PRO A 36 -21.54 12.44 -8.45
N HIS A 37 -21.41 11.18 -8.09
CA HIS A 37 -21.79 10.62 -6.79
C HIS A 37 -20.63 9.85 -6.14
N CYS A 38 -19.40 10.22 -6.46
CA CYS A 38 -18.21 9.67 -5.86
C CYS A 38 -17.36 10.78 -5.24
N ARG A 39 -16.77 10.50 -4.09
CA ARG A 39 -15.73 11.30 -3.47
C ARG A 39 -14.51 10.41 -3.34
N SER A 40 -13.45 10.70 -4.08
CA SER A 40 -12.20 9.96 -4.02
C SER A 40 -11.11 10.80 -3.37
N MET A 41 -10.34 10.19 -2.45
CA MET A 41 -9.11 10.73 -1.89
C MET A 41 -7.95 9.82 -2.28
N PHE A 42 -6.79 10.42 -2.53
CA PHE A 42 -5.57 9.72 -2.90
C PHE A 42 -4.50 9.91 -1.82
N LEU A 43 -4.00 8.82 -1.26
CA LEU A 43 -2.90 8.81 -0.30
C LEU A 43 -1.71 8.11 -0.92
N ALA A 44 -0.59 8.81 -1.05
CA ALA A 44 0.62 8.27 -1.65
C ALA A 44 1.82 8.41 -0.72
N ALA A 45 2.69 7.41 -0.68
CA ALA A 45 3.96 7.54 0.02
C ALA A 45 4.90 8.50 -0.73
N ALA A 46 5.67 9.27 0.02
CA ALA A 46 6.66 10.19 -0.52
C ALA A 46 7.93 10.24 0.35
N PRO A 47 9.09 10.54 -0.26
CA PRO A 47 10.36 10.70 0.46
C PRO A 47 10.29 11.74 1.58
N SER A 48 11.03 11.53 2.65
CA SER A 48 11.07 12.42 3.83
C SER A 48 11.42 13.88 3.49
N ALA A 49 12.07 14.13 2.35
CA ALA A 49 12.39 15.49 1.88
C ALA A 49 11.14 16.35 1.55
N HIS A 50 9.96 15.75 1.44
CA HIS A 50 8.69 16.45 1.22
C HIS A 50 8.01 16.89 2.53
N PHE A 51 8.52 16.51 3.69
CA PHE A 51 7.88 16.69 4.99
C PHE A 51 8.75 17.57 5.90
N ASP A 52 8.11 18.40 6.71
CA ASP A 52 8.75 18.98 7.88
C ASP A 52 8.97 17.90 8.95
N SER A 53 9.84 18.17 9.94
CA SER A 53 10.36 17.15 10.87
C SER A 53 9.26 16.39 11.64
N ASP A 54 8.14 17.05 11.91
CA ASP A 54 7.12 16.54 12.84
C ASP A 54 5.83 16.09 12.15
N GLN A 55 5.80 16.09 10.79
CA GLN A 55 4.63 15.72 10.02
C GLN A 55 4.83 14.37 9.34
N ASP A 56 3.89 13.47 9.53
CA ASP A 56 3.86 12.17 8.84
C ASP A 56 2.90 12.16 7.65
N VAL A 57 1.90 13.05 7.67
CA VAL A 57 0.88 13.17 6.61
C VAL A 57 0.67 14.64 6.28
N ILE A 58 0.72 14.99 4.99
CA ILE A 58 0.53 16.36 4.51
C ILE A 58 -0.41 16.40 3.31
N PRO A 59 -1.18 17.51 3.12
CA PRO A 59 -1.93 17.70 1.88
C PRO A 59 -0.98 17.89 0.70
N PHE A 60 -1.44 17.43 -0.48
CA PHE A 60 -0.72 17.59 -1.73
C PHE A 60 -1.66 18.12 -2.83
N GLY A 61 -1.13 18.90 -3.75
CA GLY A 61 -1.96 19.56 -4.76
C GLY A 61 -2.79 20.72 -4.20
N THR A 62 -3.80 21.16 -4.95
CA THR A 62 -4.60 22.36 -4.61
C THR A 62 -6.09 22.08 -4.40
N ASP A 63 -6.55 20.86 -4.71
CA ASP A 63 -7.97 20.50 -4.67
C ASP A 63 -8.40 19.85 -3.33
N GLY A 64 -7.44 19.60 -2.43
CA GLY A 64 -7.67 18.99 -1.11
C GLY A 64 -8.06 17.51 -1.17
N CYS A 65 -7.84 16.85 -2.30
CA CYS A 65 -8.20 15.44 -2.52
C CYS A 65 -6.99 14.50 -2.51
N GLU A 66 -5.78 15.06 -2.42
CA GLU A 66 -4.53 14.31 -2.47
C GLU A 66 -3.72 14.55 -1.19
N TRP A 67 -3.09 13.49 -0.70
CA TRP A 67 -2.32 13.49 0.53
C TRP A 67 -1.05 12.67 0.34
N LEU A 68 0.02 13.12 0.97
CA LEU A 68 1.27 12.37 1.07
C LEU A 68 1.45 11.83 2.47
N ILE A 69 1.94 10.60 2.56
CA ILE A 69 2.42 9.99 3.79
C ILE A 69 3.92 9.76 3.69
N ARG A 70 4.64 9.97 4.79
CA ARG A 70 6.09 9.70 4.85
C ARG A 70 6.35 8.24 4.54
N GLN A 71 7.21 8.00 3.52
CA GLN A 71 7.54 6.64 3.12
C GLN A 71 8.27 5.86 4.21
N SER A 72 8.00 4.56 4.26
CA SER A 72 8.73 3.62 5.10
C SER A 72 10.02 3.16 4.43
N ASP A 73 11.08 3.02 5.22
CA ASP A 73 12.35 2.42 4.79
C ASP A 73 12.41 0.91 5.04
N ASP A 74 11.41 0.35 5.73
CA ASP A 74 11.34 -1.10 6.04
C ASP A 74 10.68 -1.89 4.91
N TRP A 75 11.46 -2.13 3.86
CA TRP A 75 11.03 -2.92 2.71
C TRP A 75 10.83 -4.41 3.03
N LEU A 76 11.44 -4.93 4.10
CA LEU A 76 11.37 -6.35 4.42
C LEU A 76 10.11 -6.69 5.20
N HIS A 77 9.80 -5.97 6.27
CA HIS A 77 8.66 -6.26 7.15
C HIS A 77 7.46 -5.34 6.88
N PHE A 78 7.65 -4.32 6.02
CA PHE A 78 6.65 -3.30 5.70
C PHE A 78 6.09 -2.63 6.94
N GLN A 79 6.96 -2.22 7.85
CA GLN A 79 6.57 -1.41 8.99
C GLN A 79 6.45 0.05 8.55
N SER A 80 5.35 0.72 8.89
CA SER A 80 5.20 2.15 8.64
C SER A 80 6.22 2.97 9.44
N THR A 81 6.66 4.09 8.88
CA THR A 81 7.41 5.11 9.62
C THR A 81 6.47 6.02 10.40
N CYS A 82 5.23 6.16 9.91
CA CYS A 82 4.17 6.93 10.55
C CYS A 82 3.73 6.28 11.86
N ASP A 83 3.49 7.09 12.90
CA ASP A 83 3.00 6.62 14.20
C ASP A 83 1.56 6.05 14.13
N CYS A 84 0.88 6.14 13.00
CA CYS A 84 -0.48 5.62 12.80
C CYS A 84 -1.47 6.00 13.92
N ASP A 85 -1.21 7.11 14.63
CA ASP A 85 -2.18 7.69 15.57
C ASP A 85 -3.27 8.44 14.80
N PHE A 86 -4.29 7.69 14.39
CA PHE A 86 -5.42 8.25 13.67
C PHE A 86 -6.25 9.26 14.46
N SER A 87 -6.00 9.44 15.76
CA SER A 87 -6.63 10.51 16.57
C SER A 87 -5.96 11.88 16.36
N SER A 88 -4.76 11.90 15.79
CA SER A 88 -4.03 13.13 15.46
C SER A 88 -4.81 14.01 14.48
N PRO A 89 -4.71 15.35 14.59
CA PRO A 89 -5.31 16.29 13.64
C PRO A 89 -4.92 16.04 12.17
N ASP A 90 -3.77 15.47 11.91
CA ASP A 90 -3.27 15.16 10.57
C ASP A 90 -4.16 14.17 9.82
N TRP A 91 -4.94 13.36 10.54
CA TRP A 91 -5.87 12.38 9.97
C TRP A 91 -7.33 12.85 9.90
N ARG A 92 -7.63 14.12 10.24
CA ARG A 92 -9.00 14.64 10.21
C ARG A 92 -9.68 14.44 8.85
N TRP A 93 -8.96 14.71 7.78
CA TRP A 93 -9.45 14.53 6.42
C TRP A 93 -9.95 13.09 6.13
N LEU A 94 -9.30 12.11 6.75
CA LEU A 94 -9.65 10.70 6.61
C LEU A 94 -10.97 10.37 7.35
N HIS A 95 -11.16 10.94 8.55
CA HIS A 95 -12.42 10.83 9.28
C HIS A 95 -13.55 11.53 8.52
N ASP A 96 -13.29 12.70 7.93
CA ASP A 96 -14.25 13.44 7.12
C ASP A 96 -14.62 12.72 5.82
N LEU A 97 -13.68 11.94 5.26
CA LEU A 97 -13.95 11.07 4.12
C LEU A 97 -14.87 9.91 4.51
N SER A 98 -14.59 9.23 5.63
CA SER A 98 -15.28 8.04 6.08
C SER A 98 -15.49 7.02 4.94
N PRO A 99 -14.42 6.38 4.43
CA PRO A 99 -14.47 5.64 3.18
C PRO A 99 -15.42 4.44 3.24
N ASP A 100 -16.22 4.26 2.18
CA ASP A 100 -16.97 3.03 1.94
C ASP A 100 -16.05 1.93 1.35
N VAL A 101 -15.00 2.35 0.61
CA VAL A 101 -14.01 1.46 -0.01
C VAL A 101 -12.59 2.01 0.21
N ILE A 102 -11.66 1.15 0.55
CA ILE A 102 -10.22 1.44 0.61
C ILE A 102 -9.55 0.55 -0.43
N SER A 103 -9.05 1.18 -1.51
CA SER A 103 -8.35 0.53 -2.62
C SER A 103 -6.85 0.66 -2.43
N ILE A 104 -6.18 -0.45 -2.17
CA ILE A 104 -4.75 -0.51 -1.88
C ILE A 104 -4.05 -1.05 -3.13
N HIS A 105 -3.11 -0.28 -3.67
CA HIS A 105 -2.36 -0.66 -4.86
C HIS A 105 -0.97 -1.18 -4.56
N HIS A 106 -0.43 -0.88 -3.38
CA HIS A 106 0.86 -1.40 -2.93
C HIS A 106 1.02 -1.28 -1.42
N VAL A 107 1.85 -2.15 -0.82
CA VAL A 107 2.15 -2.13 0.62
C VAL A 107 3.54 -1.57 0.92
N MET A 108 4.45 -1.61 -0.06
CA MET A 108 5.80 -1.05 0.06
C MET A 108 5.71 0.46 0.27
N ASP A 109 6.62 1.02 1.02
CA ASP A 109 6.69 2.44 1.35
C ASP A 109 5.52 2.98 2.21
N VAL A 110 4.40 2.26 2.29
CA VAL A 110 3.19 2.64 3.08
C VAL A 110 3.20 1.99 4.47
N GLY A 111 3.44 0.70 4.52
CA GLY A 111 3.42 -0.10 5.74
C GLY A 111 2.12 -0.89 5.95
N LEU A 112 2.28 -2.13 6.43
CA LEU A 112 1.14 -3.02 6.71
C LEU A 112 0.38 -2.63 7.98
N ASP A 113 1.05 -2.06 8.96
CA ASP A 113 0.47 -1.57 10.22
C ASP A 113 -0.48 -0.40 9.98
N LEU A 114 -0.15 0.54 9.09
CA LEU A 114 -1.09 1.56 8.64
C LEU A 114 -2.36 0.93 8.04
N LEU A 115 -2.19 -0.03 7.14
CA LEU A 115 -3.31 -0.68 6.46
C LEU A 115 -4.19 -1.50 7.40
N LEU A 116 -3.58 -2.16 8.40
CA LEU A 116 -4.31 -2.85 9.47
C LEU A 116 -5.07 -1.85 10.35
N GLY A 117 -4.41 -0.75 10.73
CA GLY A 117 -5.06 0.33 11.49
C GLY A 117 -6.25 0.96 10.76
N LEU A 118 -6.17 1.11 9.43
CA LEU A 118 -7.30 1.56 8.61
C LEU A 118 -8.48 0.58 8.64
N ARG A 119 -8.21 -0.74 8.68
CA ARG A 119 -9.27 -1.75 8.88
C ARG A 119 -9.96 -1.61 10.22
N ASP A 120 -9.17 -1.38 11.29
CA ASP A 120 -9.73 -1.20 12.65
C ASP A 120 -10.54 0.10 12.74
N LEU A 121 -10.05 1.18 12.12
CA LEU A 121 -10.72 2.48 12.10
C LEU A 121 -12.03 2.44 11.28
N PHE A 122 -12.04 1.72 10.15
CA PHE A 122 -13.18 1.62 9.25
C PHE A 122 -13.61 0.15 9.03
N PRO A 123 -14.16 -0.51 10.05
CA PRO A 123 -14.46 -1.95 9.98
C PRO A 123 -15.54 -2.30 8.96
N LYS A 124 -16.32 -1.32 8.49
CA LYS A 124 -17.38 -1.51 7.46
C LYS A 124 -16.88 -1.21 6.04
N ALA A 125 -15.76 -0.53 5.89
CA ALA A 125 -15.18 -0.25 4.58
C ALA A 125 -14.75 -1.55 3.89
N LYS A 126 -14.89 -1.63 2.57
CA LYS A 126 -14.35 -2.74 1.79
C LYS A 126 -12.89 -2.50 1.47
N LEU A 127 -12.01 -3.39 1.94
CA LEU A 127 -10.61 -3.39 1.57
C LEU A 127 -10.40 -4.19 0.28
N VAL A 128 -9.91 -3.50 -0.73
CA VAL A 128 -9.61 -4.07 -2.05
C VAL A 128 -8.11 -3.92 -2.29
N TYR A 129 -7.41 -5.03 -2.55
CA TYR A 129 -5.98 -5.00 -2.85
C TYR A 129 -5.72 -5.38 -4.31
N SER A 130 -5.08 -4.48 -5.05
CA SER A 130 -4.66 -4.70 -6.43
C SER A 130 -3.23 -5.23 -6.46
N LEU A 131 -3.08 -6.44 -7.00
CA LEU A 131 -1.79 -7.13 -7.15
C LEU A 131 -1.08 -6.58 -8.40
N HIS A 132 0.06 -5.92 -8.25
CA HIS A 132 0.85 -5.43 -9.37
C HIS A 132 2.07 -6.32 -9.67
N GLU A 133 2.47 -7.13 -8.70
CA GLU A 133 3.65 -7.99 -8.74
C GLU A 133 3.55 -9.08 -7.64
N PHE A 134 4.62 -9.86 -7.47
CA PHE A 134 4.65 -10.96 -6.51
C PHE A 134 5.28 -10.57 -5.15
N LEU A 135 5.28 -9.29 -4.77
CA LEU A 135 5.95 -8.82 -3.55
C LEU A 135 5.45 -9.51 -2.29
N LEU A 136 4.15 -9.82 -2.19
CA LEU A 136 3.58 -10.50 -1.03
C LEU A 136 4.13 -11.92 -0.83
N ILE A 137 4.58 -12.58 -1.88
CA ILE A 137 5.13 -13.94 -1.80
C ILE A 137 6.65 -14.00 -2.03
N CYS A 138 7.20 -13.09 -2.85
CA CYS A 138 8.62 -13.06 -3.17
C CYS A 138 9.32 -11.90 -2.46
N PRO A 139 10.12 -12.16 -1.40
CA PRO A 139 10.85 -11.10 -0.70
C PRO A 139 12.00 -10.52 -1.53
N PHE A 140 12.39 -11.16 -2.62
CA PHE A 140 13.42 -10.65 -3.53
C PHE A 140 12.77 -9.86 -4.67
N ASN A 141 12.44 -8.59 -4.38
CA ASN A 141 11.85 -7.60 -5.30
C ASN A 141 10.54 -8.01 -6.00
N GLY A 142 9.81 -9.01 -5.49
CA GLY A 142 8.52 -9.41 -6.09
C GLY A 142 8.59 -9.99 -7.50
N GLN A 143 9.78 -10.39 -7.99
CA GLN A 143 9.96 -10.80 -9.40
C GLN A 143 9.86 -12.30 -9.66
N LEU A 144 9.81 -13.13 -8.62
CA LEU A 144 9.92 -14.60 -8.73
C LEU A 144 11.15 -15.04 -9.55
N LYS A 145 12.27 -14.38 -9.31
CA LYS A 145 13.58 -14.77 -9.85
C LYS A 145 14.53 -15.06 -8.71
N THR A 146 15.43 -16.01 -8.94
CA THR A 146 16.54 -16.26 -8.04
C THR A 146 17.59 -15.13 -8.16
N ARG A 147 18.56 -15.14 -7.28
CA ARG A 147 19.68 -14.21 -7.31
C ARG A 147 20.53 -14.35 -8.57
N GLU A 148 20.60 -15.54 -9.12
CA GLU A 148 21.30 -15.91 -10.37
C GLU A 148 20.49 -15.53 -11.61
N GLY A 149 19.22 -15.11 -11.45
CA GLY A 149 18.35 -14.71 -12.54
C GLY A 149 17.42 -15.79 -13.06
N ASP A 150 17.50 -17.00 -12.48
CA ASP A 150 16.64 -18.12 -12.85
C ASP A 150 15.21 -17.91 -12.37
N TYR A 151 14.25 -18.54 -13.03
CA TYR A 151 12.85 -18.51 -12.62
C TYR A 151 12.64 -19.26 -11.29
N CYS A 152 11.96 -18.59 -10.35
CA CYS A 152 11.58 -19.18 -9.07
C CYS A 152 10.17 -19.75 -9.13
N SER A 153 10.03 -21.05 -8.93
CA SER A 153 8.71 -21.75 -8.95
C SER A 153 7.84 -21.46 -7.71
N GLY A 154 8.34 -20.69 -6.76
CA GLY A 154 7.63 -20.29 -5.55
C GLY A 154 8.56 -20.18 -4.34
N PRO A 155 8.12 -19.45 -3.30
CA PRO A 155 8.94 -19.21 -2.12
C PRO A 155 9.08 -20.47 -1.26
N THR A 156 10.34 -20.81 -0.97
CA THR A 156 10.69 -21.75 0.08
C THR A 156 11.63 -21.05 1.07
N MET A 157 11.63 -21.44 2.32
CA MET A 157 12.51 -20.80 3.31
C MET A 157 13.99 -20.88 2.89
N ALA A 158 14.45 -22.04 2.43
CA ALA A 158 15.83 -22.25 1.97
C ALA A 158 16.15 -21.40 0.74
N GLY A 159 15.25 -21.38 -0.27
CA GLY A 159 15.44 -20.57 -1.48
C GLY A 159 15.43 -19.07 -1.20
N CYS A 160 14.49 -18.60 -0.35
CA CYS A 160 14.45 -17.19 0.02
C CYS A 160 15.69 -16.76 0.82
N MET A 161 16.21 -17.59 1.72
CA MET A 161 17.46 -17.33 2.44
C MET A 161 18.67 -17.29 1.49
N ALA A 162 18.69 -18.12 0.46
CA ALA A 162 19.73 -18.06 -0.58
C ALA A 162 19.66 -16.74 -1.37
N CYS A 163 18.46 -16.28 -1.72
CA CYS A 163 18.26 -14.98 -2.39
C CYS A 163 18.61 -13.78 -1.47
N LEU A 164 18.39 -13.90 -0.16
CA LEU A 164 18.57 -12.84 0.82
C LEU A 164 19.54 -13.28 1.94
N PRO A 165 20.84 -13.49 1.64
CA PRO A 165 21.79 -14.13 2.57
C PRO A 165 22.11 -13.29 3.81
N TYR A 166 21.74 -12.01 3.83
CA TYR A 166 21.92 -11.12 4.98
C TYR A 166 20.71 -11.12 5.93
N HIS A 167 19.66 -11.87 5.60
CA HIS A 167 18.46 -11.98 6.41
C HIS A 167 18.31 -13.39 6.99
N SER A 168 17.88 -13.43 8.25
CA SER A 168 17.66 -14.68 8.96
C SER A 168 16.30 -15.31 8.60
N ALA A 169 16.18 -16.62 8.83
CA ALA A 169 14.90 -17.30 8.73
C ALA A 169 13.83 -16.72 9.68
N ARG A 170 14.23 -16.11 10.80
CA ARG A 170 13.31 -15.43 11.73
C ARG A 170 12.70 -14.19 11.08
N GLU A 171 13.50 -13.35 10.44
CA GLU A 171 13.02 -12.14 9.74
C GLU A 171 12.08 -12.51 8.59
N LEU A 172 12.43 -13.51 7.79
CA LEU A 172 11.57 -13.98 6.71
C LEU A 172 10.25 -14.57 7.22
N ARG A 173 10.25 -15.27 8.35
CA ARG A 173 9.01 -15.74 9.00
C ARG A 173 8.18 -14.58 9.54
N LEU A 174 8.81 -13.57 10.14
CA LEU A 174 8.11 -12.39 10.62
C LEU A 174 7.43 -11.65 9.45
N ARG A 175 8.16 -11.42 8.35
CA ARG A 175 7.58 -10.88 7.12
C ARG A 175 6.35 -11.68 6.68
N GLN A 176 6.46 -12.99 6.58
CA GLN A 176 5.37 -13.85 6.16
C GLN A 176 4.16 -13.75 7.09
N ALA A 177 4.37 -13.74 8.40
CA ALA A 177 3.30 -13.61 9.38
C ALA A 177 2.57 -12.24 9.26
N ARG A 178 3.30 -11.15 9.06
CA ARG A 178 2.71 -9.81 8.85
C ARG A 178 1.89 -9.75 7.57
N ILE A 179 2.41 -10.30 6.47
CA ILE A 179 1.68 -10.38 5.20
C ILE A 179 0.40 -11.22 5.36
N GLN A 180 0.46 -12.38 6.03
CA GLN A 180 -0.71 -13.21 6.28
C GLN A 180 -1.77 -12.48 7.12
N ALA A 181 -1.35 -11.74 8.16
CA ALA A 181 -2.26 -10.91 8.94
C ALA A 181 -2.95 -9.85 8.07
N PHE A 182 -2.22 -9.15 7.22
CA PHE A 182 -2.80 -8.21 6.27
C PHE A 182 -3.76 -8.88 5.28
N MET A 183 -3.34 -9.97 4.64
CA MET A 183 -4.18 -10.67 3.66
C MET A 183 -5.50 -11.18 4.28
N SER A 184 -5.51 -11.50 5.58
CA SER A 184 -6.71 -11.98 6.27
C SER A 184 -7.79 -10.91 6.46
N VAL A 185 -7.45 -9.64 6.36
CA VAL A 185 -8.39 -8.51 6.50
C VAL A 185 -8.80 -7.88 5.17
N VAL A 186 -8.22 -8.31 4.05
CA VAL A 186 -8.59 -7.87 2.71
C VAL A 186 -9.86 -8.57 2.26
N ASP A 187 -10.87 -7.80 1.84
CA ASP A 187 -12.15 -8.36 1.36
C ASP A 187 -12.04 -8.89 -0.08
N HIS A 188 -11.28 -8.21 -0.95
CA HIS A 188 -11.18 -8.55 -2.37
C HIS A 188 -9.76 -8.33 -2.91
N PHE A 189 -9.32 -9.26 -3.75
CA PHE A 189 -8.07 -9.14 -4.51
C PHE A 189 -8.37 -8.92 -5.99
N ILE A 190 -7.68 -7.96 -6.60
CA ILE A 190 -7.70 -7.72 -8.04
C ILE A 190 -6.37 -8.16 -8.62
N ALA A 191 -6.41 -9.11 -9.56
CA ALA A 191 -5.24 -9.56 -10.31
C ALA A 191 -5.37 -9.08 -11.76
N PRO A 192 -4.46 -8.24 -12.27
CA PRO A 192 -4.55 -7.67 -13.62
C PRO A 192 -4.25 -8.71 -14.72
N SER A 193 -3.71 -9.87 -14.36
CA SER A 193 -3.41 -10.95 -15.30
C SER A 193 -3.63 -12.33 -14.68
N ALA A 194 -3.80 -13.33 -15.55
CA ALA A 194 -3.88 -14.72 -15.11
C ALA A 194 -2.59 -15.20 -14.42
N THR A 195 -1.43 -14.66 -14.82
CA THR A 195 -0.13 -14.98 -14.22
C THR A 195 -0.04 -14.57 -12.76
N ILE A 196 -0.59 -13.40 -12.40
CA ILE A 196 -0.57 -12.93 -11.00
C ILE A 196 -1.65 -13.63 -10.17
N ARG A 197 -2.76 -14.02 -10.81
CA ARG A 197 -3.88 -14.69 -10.14
C ARG A 197 -3.56 -16.13 -9.72
N ASN A 198 -2.77 -16.86 -10.52
CA ASN A 198 -2.46 -18.29 -10.33
C ASN A 198 -1.14 -18.50 -9.60
#